data_5522035adf493b7e92d67afb52da7acd
#
_entry.id   5522035adf493b7e92d67afb52da7acd
#
_cell.length_a   1.000
_cell.length_b   1.000
_cell.length_c   1.000
_cell.angle_alpha   90.00
_cell.angle_beta   90.00
_cell.angle_gamma   90.00
#
_symmetry.space_group_name_H-M   'P 1'
#
loop_
_entity.id
_entity.type
_entity.pdbx_description
1 polymer ?
#
loop_
_entity_poly.entity_id
_entity_poly.type
_entity_poly.pdbx_seq_one_letter_code
_entity_poly.pdbx_strand_id
1 'polypeptide(L)'
;EGARFTPAMLGSSVFTGAMALEDGLAREDIHGESLQESLQQTGEAGDTPLARELDAYFELHIEQGPVLEDNGHTVGVVTGGQAIRWLDVQISGSAAHAGTTPMPARRDGMFAAAEFVRVLEYRVSETPGLLATVGEMHVPNGSRNTIASDLHFTLDLRHPDDAVVDAAIDDLRARFAAVAERRG
;
A
#
# COMPACT_ATOMS: atom_id res chain seq x y z
N GLU A 1 2.96 11.12 -11.69
CA GLU A 1 2.01 10.06 -12.08
C GLU A 1 1.78 9.06 -10.94
N GLY A 2 2.84 8.54 -10.29
CA GLY A 2 2.77 7.42 -9.36
C GLY A 2 1.92 7.64 -8.10
N ALA A 3 1.56 8.87 -7.77
CA ALA A 3 0.64 9.16 -6.67
C ALA A 3 -0.84 9.13 -7.09
N ARG A 4 -1.13 9.26 -8.38
CA ARG A 4 -2.49 9.33 -8.90
C ARG A 4 -2.87 8.09 -9.70
N PHE A 5 -1.94 7.54 -10.47
CA PHE A 5 -2.16 6.39 -11.32
C PHE A 5 -1.33 5.19 -10.85
N THR A 6 -1.92 4.01 -10.81
CA THR A 6 -1.24 2.77 -10.43
C THR A 6 -0.98 1.87 -11.64
N PRO A 7 0.08 1.07 -11.60
CA PRO A 7 1.14 0.98 -10.58
C PRO A 7 2.10 2.18 -10.59
N ALA A 8 2.90 2.32 -9.55
CA ALA A 8 4.01 3.26 -9.54
C ALA A 8 5.01 2.96 -10.69
N MET A 9 5.81 3.94 -11.09
CA MET A 9 6.81 3.84 -12.17
C MET A 9 6.20 3.58 -13.55
N LEU A 10 4.97 4.02 -13.81
CA LEU A 10 4.29 3.85 -15.10
C LEU A 10 5.14 4.36 -16.27
N GLY A 11 5.63 5.58 -16.19
CA GLY A 11 6.41 6.21 -17.26
C GLY A 11 7.68 5.44 -17.60
N SER A 12 8.46 5.03 -16.59
CA SER A 12 9.68 4.24 -16.80
C SER A 12 9.37 2.84 -17.31
N SER A 13 8.29 2.22 -16.85
CA SER A 13 7.86 0.89 -17.32
C SER A 13 7.47 0.92 -18.80
N VAL A 14 6.78 1.96 -19.24
CA VAL A 14 6.44 2.16 -20.66
C VAL A 14 7.70 2.49 -21.46
N PHE A 15 8.56 3.39 -20.97
CA PHE A 15 9.78 3.77 -21.65
C PHE A 15 10.73 2.59 -21.89
N THR A 16 10.86 1.68 -20.93
CA THR A 16 11.72 0.49 -21.02
C THR A 16 11.08 -0.69 -21.75
N GLY A 17 9.79 -0.56 -22.12
CA GLY A 17 9.04 -1.66 -22.77
C GLY A 17 8.56 -2.74 -21.81
N ALA A 18 8.67 -2.54 -20.49
CA ALA A 18 8.11 -3.45 -19.49
C ALA A 18 6.57 -3.38 -19.44
N MET A 19 5.99 -2.31 -19.98
CA MET A 19 4.55 -2.11 -20.15
C MET A 19 4.27 -1.52 -21.52
N ALA A 20 3.21 -1.98 -22.21
CA ALA A 20 2.80 -1.37 -23.46
C ALA A 20 2.29 0.07 -23.24
N LEU A 21 2.52 0.94 -24.24
CA LEU A 21 2.11 2.35 -24.15
C LEU A 21 0.60 2.48 -23.93
N GLU A 22 -0.18 1.68 -24.66
CA GLU A 22 -1.64 1.70 -24.60
C GLU A 22 -2.14 1.31 -23.20
N ASP A 23 -1.50 0.31 -22.58
CA ASP A 23 -1.84 -0.14 -21.23
C ASP A 23 -1.50 0.93 -20.17
N GLY A 24 -0.39 1.64 -20.35
CA GLY A 24 -0.01 2.74 -19.49
C GLY A 24 -0.96 3.93 -19.60
N LEU A 25 -1.31 4.31 -20.82
CA LEU A 25 -2.21 5.44 -21.09
C LEU A 25 -3.66 5.17 -20.63
N ALA A 26 -4.08 3.91 -20.64
CA ALA A 26 -5.42 3.49 -20.21
C ALA A 26 -5.57 3.36 -18.68
N ARG A 27 -4.51 3.60 -17.89
CA ARG A 27 -4.63 3.56 -16.42
C ARG A 27 -5.51 4.69 -15.93
N GLU A 28 -6.47 4.34 -15.10
CA GLU A 28 -7.42 5.28 -14.51
C GLU A 28 -7.05 5.62 -13.07
N ASP A 29 -7.38 6.83 -12.67
CA ASP A 29 -7.34 7.25 -11.28
C ASP A 29 -8.60 6.83 -10.51
N ILE A 30 -8.69 7.20 -9.23
CA ILE A 30 -9.84 6.89 -8.36
C ILE A 30 -11.16 7.54 -8.82
N HIS A 31 -11.09 8.49 -9.76
CA HIS A 31 -12.27 9.18 -10.32
C HIS A 31 -12.65 8.65 -11.70
N GLY A 32 -11.90 7.69 -12.25
CA GLY A 32 -12.12 7.13 -13.59
C GLY A 32 -11.55 7.97 -14.73
N GLU A 33 -10.67 8.96 -14.44
CA GLU A 33 -9.97 9.71 -15.46
C GLU A 33 -8.69 8.95 -15.88
N SER A 34 -8.53 8.73 -17.18
CA SER A 34 -7.34 8.03 -17.69
C SER A 34 -6.09 8.93 -17.70
N LEU A 35 -4.92 8.28 -17.64
CA LEU A 35 -3.64 8.99 -17.80
C LEU A 35 -3.57 9.73 -19.13
N GLN A 36 -4.12 9.14 -20.20
CA GLN A 36 -4.17 9.76 -21.53
C GLN A 36 -4.96 11.07 -21.51
N GLU A 37 -6.15 11.08 -20.92
CA GLU A 37 -6.97 12.28 -20.80
C GLU A 37 -6.28 13.36 -19.98
N SER A 38 -5.68 12.97 -18.86
CA SER A 38 -4.94 13.88 -18.00
C SER A 38 -3.74 14.53 -18.72
N LEU A 39 -2.96 13.77 -19.50
CA LEU A 39 -1.84 14.28 -20.29
C LEU A 39 -2.30 15.22 -21.40
N GLN A 40 -3.43 14.92 -22.05
CA GLN A 40 -4.02 15.79 -23.06
C GLN A 40 -4.52 17.11 -22.47
N GLN A 41 -5.19 17.07 -21.32
CA GLN A 41 -5.68 18.26 -20.62
C GLN A 41 -4.56 19.18 -20.17
N THR A 42 -3.44 18.63 -19.73
CA THR A 42 -2.27 19.41 -19.27
C THR A 42 -1.35 19.85 -20.41
N GLY A 43 -1.55 19.32 -21.63
CA GLY A 43 -0.67 19.59 -22.77
C GLY A 43 0.69 18.87 -22.69
N GLU A 44 0.83 17.88 -21.82
CA GLU A 44 2.06 17.11 -21.60
C GLU A 44 2.11 15.82 -22.43
N ALA A 45 1.13 15.58 -23.29
CA ALA A 45 1.15 14.47 -24.22
C ALA A 45 2.24 14.68 -25.28
N GLY A 46 3.30 13.87 -25.22
CA GLY A 46 4.41 13.91 -26.18
C GLY A 46 4.16 13.02 -27.38
N ASP A 47 4.91 13.27 -28.45
CA ASP A 47 4.92 12.51 -29.70
C ASP A 47 6.28 11.84 -30.01
N THR A 48 7.21 11.98 -29.09
CA THR A 48 8.57 11.43 -29.25
C THR A 48 8.55 9.89 -29.15
N PRO A 49 9.22 9.19 -30.06
CA PRO A 49 9.30 7.73 -30.00
C PRO A 49 9.87 7.26 -28.66
N LEU A 50 9.20 6.22 -28.11
CA LEU A 50 9.66 5.53 -26.90
C LEU A 50 10.85 4.63 -27.21
N ALA A 51 11.53 4.20 -26.15
CA ALA A 51 12.62 3.24 -26.20
C ALA A 51 13.78 3.61 -27.15
N ARG A 52 14.83 4.13 -26.57
CA ARG A 52 16.14 4.32 -27.22
C ARG A 52 17.21 3.66 -26.37
N GLU A 53 18.28 3.19 -27.01
CA GLU A 53 19.45 2.71 -26.30
C GLU A 53 20.07 3.84 -25.46
N LEU A 54 20.40 3.52 -24.23
CA LEU A 54 21.07 4.40 -23.29
C LEU A 54 22.34 3.73 -22.82
N ASP A 55 23.48 4.44 -22.89
CA ASP A 55 24.75 3.94 -22.35
C ASP A 55 24.78 3.95 -20.82
N ALA A 56 24.14 4.95 -20.21
CA ALA A 56 24.08 5.11 -18.77
C ALA A 56 22.84 5.94 -18.37
N TYR A 57 22.37 5.68 -17.15
CA TYR A 57 21.32 6.46 -16.49
C TYR A 57 21.81 6.90 -15.11
N PHE A 58 21.62 8.16 -14.80
CA PHE A 58 21.91 8.75 -13.49
C PHE A 58 20.69 9.49 -12.98
N GLU A 59 20.30 9.21 -11.75
CA GLU A 59 19.21 9.90 -11.08
C GLU A 59 19.69 10.45 -9.74
N LEU A 60 19.50 11.75 -9.54
CA LEU A 60 19.68 12.38 -8.25
C LEU A 60 18.33 12.41 -7.53
N HIS A 61 18.25 11.68 -6.43
CA HIS A 61 17.02 11.55 -5.65
C HIS A 61 17.26 11.95 -4.19
N ILE A 62 16.28 12.57 -3.54
CA ILE A 62 16.30 12.76 -2.09
C ILE A 62 16.16 11.40 -1.40
N GLU A 63 16.74 11.24 -0.21
CA GLU A 63 16.63 9.98 0.54
C GLU A 63 15.18 9.65 0.93
N GLN A 64 14.37 10.67 1.20
CA GLN A 64 13.03 10.55 1.79
C GLN A 64 13.02 9.80 3.13
N GLY A 65 14.12 9.93 3.90
CA GLY A 65 14.32 9.30 5.18
C GLY A 65 15.44 9.98 5.95
N PRO A 66 15.70 9.61 7.21
CA PRO A 66 16.64 10.29 8.08
C PRO A 66 18.04 9.65 8.14
N VAL A 67 18.27 8.50 7.47
CA VAL A 67 19.44 7.65 7.74
C VAL A 67 20.75 8.33 7.36
N LEU A 68 20.82 9.03 6.23
CA LEU A 68 22.02 9.76 5.81
C LEU A 68 22.31 10.92 6.78
N GLU A 69 21.29 11.69 7.14
CA GLU A 69 21.41 12.80 8.07
C GLU A 69 21.87 12.34 9.45
N ASP A 70 21.22 11.32 10.01
CA ASP A 70 21.54 10.74 11.32
C ASP A 70 22.98 10.19 11.38
N ASN A 71 23.52 9.74 10.26
CA ASN A 71 24.91 9.27 10.13
C ASN A 71 25.90 10.35 9.65
N GLY A 72 25.45 11.58 9.46
CA GLY A 72 26.29 12.70 9.03
C GLY A 72 26.77 12.60 7.58
N HIS A 73 26.05 11.85 6.73
CA HIS A 73 26.38 11.69 5.32
C HIS A 73 25.58 12.67 4.45
N THR A 74 26.27 13.33 3.53
CA THR A 74 25.62 14.27 2.59
C THR A 74 25.05 13.55 1.37
N VAL A 75 25.67 12.47 0.94
CA VAL A 75 25.31 11.70 -0.27
C VAL A 75 25.46 10.21 0.02
N GLY A 76 24.54 9.42 -0.51
CA GLY A 76 24.61 7.96 -0.50
C GLY A 76 24.53 7.40 -1.93
N VAL A 77 25.16 6.26 -2.15
CA VAL A 77 25.00 5.49 -3.39
C VAL A 77 24.00 4.38 -3.13
N VAL A 78 22.91 4.34 -3.93
CA VAL A 78 21.94 3.27 -3.85
C VAL A 78 22.54 1.97 -4.36
N THR A 79 22.59 0.95 -3.50
CA THR A 79 23.16 -0.37 -3.83
C THR A 79 22.09 -1.45 -4.05
N GLY A 80 20.83 -1.14 -3.76
CA GLY A 80 19.71 -2.06 -3.92
C GLY A 80 18.37 -1.40 -3.57
N GLY A 81 17.29 -2.09 -3.85
CA GLY A 81 15.93 -1.70 -3.48
C GLY A 81 15.36 -2.65 -2.42
N GLN A 82 14.28 -2.22 -1.79
CA GLN A 82 13.51 -3.08 -0.89
C GLN A 82 12.44 -3.84 -1.67
N ALA A 83 12.17 -5.08 -1.26
CA ALA A 83 10.94 -5.76 -1.61
C ALA A 83 9.75 -5.00 -1.04
N ILE A 84 8.71 -4.85 -1.83
CA ILE A 84 7.47 -4.15 -1.45
C ILE A 84 6.30 -5.09 -1.70
N ARG A 85 5.38 -5.18 -0.73
CA ARG A 85 4.09 -5.82 -0.92
C ARG A 85 2.99 -4.91 -0.41
N TRP A 86 2.08 -4.58 -1.29
CA TRP A 86 0.85 -3.85 -0.97
C TRP A 86 -0.30 -4.82 -0.88
N LEU A 87 -1.03 -4.75 0.22
CA LEU A 87 -2.15 -5.63 0.48
C LEU A 87 -3.38 -4.81 0.87
N ASP A 88 -4.53 -5.29 0.44
CA ASP A 88 -5.82 -4.81 0.89
C ASP A 88 -6.40 -5.79 1.90
N VAL A 89 -6.84 -5.28 3.04
CA VAL A 89 -7.49 -6.07 4.09
C VAL A 89 -8.94 -5.61 4.22
N GLN A 90 -9.85 -6.53 3.95
CA GLN A 90 -11.28 -6.33 4.14
C GLN A 90 -11.77 -7.10 5.36
N ILE A 91 -12.54 -6.44 6.20
CA ILE A 91 -13.16 -7.02 7.38
C ILE A 91 -14.67 -6.92 7.22
N SER A 92 -15.37 -8.05 7.42
CA SER A 92 -16.82 -8.12 7.40
C SER A 92 -17.33 -8.59 8.75
N GLY A 93 -18.04 -7.72 9.44
CA GLY A 93 -18.70 -7.98 10.72
C GLY A 93 -20.23 -7.89 10.60
N SER A 94 -20.89 -7.34 11.62
CA SER A 94 -22.36 -7.16 11.62
C SER A 94 -22.74 -5.81 12.19
N ALA A 95 -23.42 -4.99 11.39
CA ALA A 95 -23.98 -3.73 11.86
C ALA A 95 -25.07 -3.98 12.91
N ALA A 96 -24.98 -3.27 14.03
CA ALA A 96 -25.97 -3.35 15.09
C ALA A 96 -25.97 -2.05 15.91
N HIS A 97 -27.01 -1.83 16.71
CA HIS A 97 -27.15 -0.65 17.54
C HIS A 97 -26.18 -0.70 18.73
N ALA A 98 -25.35 0.31 18.90
CA ALA A 98 -24.30 0.33 19.91
C ALA A 98 -24.82 0.28 21.36
N GLY A 99 -26.00 0.83 21.63
CA GLY A 99 -26.58 0.92 22.97
C GLY A 99 -27.37 -0.33 23.43
N THR A 100 -27.84 -1.17 22.48
CA THR A 100 -28.71 -2.31 22.78
C THR A 100 -28.07 -3.68 22.48
N THR A 101 -26.92 -3.71 21.82
CA THR A 101 -26.24 -4.95 21.49
C THR A 101 -25.16 -5.26 22.53
N PRO A 102 -25.33 -6.30 23.36
CA PRO A 102 -24.32 -6.69 24.35
C PRO A 102 -22.97 -7.04 23.72
N MET A 103 -21.87 -6.75 24.41
CA MET A 103 -20.50 -6.99 23.89
C MET A 103 -20.28 -8.42 23.35
N PRO A 104 -20.73 -9.51 24.04
CA PRO A 104 -20.53 -10.86 23.53
C PRO A 104 -21.29 -11.22 22.24
N ALA A 105 -22.30 -10.43 21.88
CA ALA A 105 -23.10 -10.63 20.67
C ALA A 105 -22.62 -9.83 19.47
N ARG A 106 -21.55 -9.05 19.63
CA ARG A 106 -21.03 -8.15 18.60
C ARG A 106 -20.06 -8.88 17.67
N ARG A 107 -20.21 -8.61 16.37
CA ARG A 107 -19.19 -8.85 15.36
C ARG A 107 -18.70 -7.48 14.89
N ASP A 108 -17.84 -6.90 15.70
CA ASP A 108 -17.39 -5.51 15.57
C ASP A 108 -16.14 -5.45 14.68
N GLY A 109 -16.31 -4.95 13.45
CA GLY A 109 -15.22 -4.81 12.48
C GLY A 109 -14.13 -3.85 12.95
N MET A 110 -14.48 -2.80 13.72
CA MET A 110 -13.50 -1.84 14.21
C MET A 110 -12.60 -2.46 15.30
N PHE A 111 -13.16 -3.26 16.20
CA PHE A 111 -12.35 -3.97 17.20
C PHE A 111 -11.48 -5.06 16.56
N ALA A 112 -11.96 -5.70 15.49
CA ALA A 112 -11.13 -6.62 14.72
C ALA A 112 -9.96 -5.88 14.04
N ALA A 113 -10.24 -4.74 13.39
CA ALA A 113 -9.22 -3.91 12.76
C ALA A 113 -8.15 -3.43 13.76
N ALA A 114 -8.56 -2.93 14.91
CA ALA A 114 -7.64 -2.51 15.96
C ALA A 114 -6.72 -3.65 16.41
N GLU A 115 -7.25 -4.86 16.52
CA GLU A 115 -6.45 -6.04 16.86
C GLU A 115 -5.52 -6.45 15.73
N PHE A 116 -5.95 -6.37 14.46
CA PHE A 116 -5.09 -6.62 13.31
C PHE A 116 -3.91 -5.65 13.26
N VAL A 117 -4.14 -4.35 13.50
CA VAL A 117 -3.06 -3.36 13.58
C VAL A 117 -2.08 -3.69 14.72
N ARG A 118 -2.58 -4.14 15.87
CA ARG A 118 -1.71 -4.58 16.98
C ARG A 118 -0.91 -5.84 16.64
N VAL A 119 -1.51 -6.80 15.94
CA VAL A 119 -0.81 -8.00 15.45
C VAL A 119 0.29 -7.61 14.46
N LEU A 120 0.01 -6.67 13.56
CA LEU A 120 0.99 -6.14 12.61
C LEU A 120 2.17 -5.48 13.33
N GLU A 121 1.90 -4.57 14.26
CA GLU A 121 2.93 -3.88 15.06
C GLU A 121 3.82 -4.89 15.81
N TYR A 122 3.22 -5.90 16.41
CA TYR A 122 3.95 -6.97 17.10
C TYR A 122 4.85 -7.73 16.12
N ARG A 123 4.32 -8.12 14.95
CA ARG A 123 5.09 -8.84 13.93
C ARG A 123 6.31 -8.05 13.43
N VAL A 124 6.14 -6.75 13.24
CA VAL A 124 7.25 -5.83 12.87
C VAL A 124 8.31 -5.81 13.97
N SER A 125 7.90 -5.72 15.23
CA SER A 125 8.84 -5.67 16.36
C SER A 125 9.66 -6.95 16.52
N GLU A 126 9.16 -8.09 16.05
CA GLU A 126 9.86 -9.38 16.06
C GLU A 126 10.80 -9.58 14.86
N THR A 127 10.75 -8.71 13.85
CA THR A 127 11.49 -8.90 12.59
C THR A 127 12.40 -7.70 12.31
N PRO A 128 13.69 -7.80 12.62
CA PRO A 128 14.62 -6.72 12.35
C PRO A 128 14.58 -6.28 10.88
N GLY A 129 14.45 -4.97 10.62
CA GLY A 129 14.43 -4.40 9.29
C GLY A 129 13.09 -4.47 8.54
N LEU A 130 12.10 -5.19 9.06
CA LEU A 130 10.75 -5.18 8.48
C LEU A 130 10.08 -3.84 8.78
N LEU A 131 9.59 -3.21 7.73
CA LEU A 131 8.75 -2.01 7.82
C LEU A 131 7.32 -2.38 7.44
N ALA A 132 6.35 -1.82 8.15
CA ALA A 132 4.95 -1.96 7.81
C ALA A 132 4.18 -0.68 8.10
N THR A 133 3.25 -0.35 7.23
CA THR A 133 2.41 0.84 7.34
C THR A 133 0.95 0.48 7.03
N VAL A 134 0.03 0.94 7.89
CA VAL A 134 -1.38 1.06 7.54
C VAL A 134 -1.56 2.48 7.02
N GLY A 135 -1.60 2.63 5.69
CA GLY A 135 -1.64 3.95 5.06
C GLY A 135 -3.04 4.56 5.02
N GLU A 136 -4.05 3.71 4.93
CA GLU A 136 -5.44 4.13 4.81
C GLU A 136 -6.35 3.16 5.55
N MET A 137 -7.40 3.69 6.18
CA MET A 137 -8.45 2.90 6.82
C MET A 137 -9.81 3.56 6.56
N HIS A 138 -10.74 2.80 6.02
CA HIS A 138 -12.06 3.28 5.62
C HIS A 138 -13.19 2.45 6.24
N VAL A 139 -14.20 3.15 6.78
CA VAL A 139 -15.43 2.58 7.32
C VAL A 139 -16.62 3.16 6.53
N PRO A 140 -17.11 2.49 5.49
CA PRO A 140 -18.03 3.08 4.51
C PRO A 140 -19.35 3.56 5.12
N ASN A 141 -19.88 2.85 6.11
CA ASN A 141 -21.18 3.17 6.73
C ASN A 141 -21.02 3.54 8.21
N GLY A 142 -19.94 4.21 8.55
CA GLY A 142 -19.62 4.59 9.93
C GLY A 142 -20.68 5.55 10.53
N SER A 143 -21.14 5.27 11.74
CA SER A 143 -22.01 6.12 12.52
C SER A 143 -21.67 6.04 14.00
N ARG A 144 -21.90 7.12 14.73
CA ARG A 144 -21.55 7.21 16.18
C ARG A 144 -22.21 6.11 17.03
N ASN A 145 -23.39 5.66 16.66
CA ASN A 145 -24.20 4.72 17.42
C ASN A 145 -24.41 3.37 16.72
N THR A 146 -23.63 3.07 15.68
CA THR A 146 -23.71 1.81 14.92
C THR A 146 -22.37 1.08 15.00
N ILE A 147 -22.41 -0.21 15.29
CA ILE A 147 -21.25 -1.09 15.26
C ILE A 147 -20.82 -1.23 13.79
N ALA A 148 -19.53 -1.00 13.50
CA ALA A 148 -18.99 -1.08 12.14
C ALA A 148 -19.07 -2.52 11.62
N SER A 149 -19.78 -2.74 10.51
CA SER A 149 -19.85 -4.04 9.85
C SER A 149 -18.72 -4.24 8.85
N ASP A 150 -18.44 -3.24 8.06
CA ASP A 150 -17.47 -3.31 6.98
C ASP A 150 -16.36 -2.32 7.22
N LEU A 151 -15.14 -2.78 7.00
CA LEU A 151 -13.95 -1.97 7.12
C LEU A 151 -12.91 -2.46 6.12
N HIS A 152 -12.25 -1.52 5.51
CA HIS A 152 -11.14 -1.76 4.59
C HIS A 152 -9.93 -0.97 5.06
N PHE A 153 -8.74 -1.58 4.99
CA PHE A 153 -7.48 -0.87 5.18
C PHE A 153 -6.37 -1.42 4.30
N THR A 154 -5.40 -0.58 4.00
CA THR A 154 -4.23 -0.92 3.18
C THR A 154 -3.03 -1.24 4.03
N LEU A 155 -2.20 -2.18 3.58
CA LEU A 155 -0.90 -2.51 4.17
C LEU A 155 0.20 -2.30 3.14
N ASP A 156 1.28 -1.64 3.54
CA ASP A 156 2.56 -1.59 2.85
C ASP A 156 3.60 -2.30 3.71
N LEU A 157 4.17 -3.39 3.20
CA LEU A 157 5.23 -4.16 3.87
C LEU A 157 6.50 -4.05 3.04
N ARG A 158 7.63 -3.79 3.72
CA ARG A 158 8.94 -3.63 3.06
C ARG A 158 10.06 -4.28 3.86
N HIS A 159 10.98 -4.91 3.13
CA HIS A 159 12.24 -5.42 3.67
C HIS A 159 13.26 -5.60 2.53
N PRO A 160 14.58 -5.47 2.76
CA PRO A 160 15.60 -5.75 1.72
C PRO A 160 15.57 -7.18 1.17
N ASP A 161 15.07 -8.15 1.93
CA ASP A 161 14.94 -9.55 1.54
C ASP A 161 13.47 -9.90 1.27
N ASP A 162 13.16 -10.34 0.04
CA ASP A 162 11.84 -10.78 -0.41
C ASP A 162 11.27 -11.91 0.47
N ALA A 163 12.12 -12.88 0.84
CA ALA A 163 11.67 -14.03 1.62
C ALA A 163 11.18 -13.63 3.02
N VAL A 164 11.74 -12.57 3.60
CA VAL A 164 11.27 -12.03 4.90
C VAL A 164 9.89 -11.41 4.77
N VAL A 165 9.65 -10.65 3.70
CA VAL A 165 8.31 -10.07 3.44
C VAL A 165 7.28 -11.15 3.21
N ASP A 166 7.59 -12.13 2.37
CA ASP A 166 6.66 -13.22 2.04
C ASP A 166 6.33 -14.05 3.30
N ALA A 167 7.33 -14.39 4.12
CA ALA A 167 7.11 -15.09 5.39
C ALA A 167 6.29 -14.25 6.39
N ALA A 168 6.48 -12.92 6.42
CA ALA A 168 5.68 -12.03 7.25
C ALA A 168 4.22 -12.00 6.80
N ILE A 169 3.95 -12.01 5.50
CA ILE A 169 2.58 -12.06 4.96
C ILE A 169 1.87 -13.36 5.34
N ASP A 170 2.55 -14.49 5.20
CA ASP A 170 1.96 -15.78 5.54
C ASP A 170 1.63 -15.88 7.04
N ASP A 171 2.52 -15.41 7.90
CA ASP A 171 2.28 -15.34 9.34
C ASP A 171 1.13 -14.38 9.68
N LEU A 172 1.08 -13.19 9.06
CA LEU A 172 -0.01 -12.24 9.25
C LEU A 172 -1.36 -12.81 8.82
N ARG A 173 -1.41 -13.51 7.69
CA ARG A 173 -2.63 -14.18 7.23
C ARG A 173 -3.14 -15.21 8.26
N ALA A 174 -2.26 -16.02 8.82
CA ALA A 174 -2.62 -16.99 9.83
C ALA A 174 -3.12 -16.32 11.12
N ARG A 175 -2.44 -15.27 11.58
CA ARG A 175 -2.84 -14.50 12.78
C ARG A 175 -4.16 -13.77 12.58
N PHE A 176 -4.36 -13.14 11.41
CA PHE A 176 -5.61 -12.44 11.08
C PHE A 176 -6.79 -13.44 11.01
N ALA A 177 -6.58 -14.62 10.43
CA ALA A 177 -7.58 -15.67 10.42
C ALA A 177 -7.98 -16.09 11.85
N ALA A 178 -7.00 -16.28 12.73
CA ALA A 178 -7.26 -16.61 14.13
C ALA A 178 -8.01 -15.50 14.89
N VAL A 179 -7.73 -14.23 14.61
CA VAL A 179 -8.49 -13.11 15.17
C VAL A 179 -9.92 -13.10 14.64
N ALA A 180 -10.11 -13.32 13.35
CA ALA A 180 -11.43 -13.34 12.72
C ALA A 180 -12.29 -14.49 13.29
N GLU A 181 -11.74 -15.70 13.39
CA GLU A 181 -12.44 -16.86 13.97
C GLU A 181 -12.89 -16.61 15.42
N ARG A 182 -12.02 -16.04 16.25
CA ARG A 182 -12.36 -15.74 17.65
C ARG A 182 -13.42 -14.66 17.80
N ARG A 183 -13.50 -13.71 16.85
CA ARG A 183 -14.44 -12.58 16.89
C ARG A 183 -15.75 -12.86 16.15
N GLY A 184 -15.81 -13.93 15.36
CA GLY A 184 -16.98 -14.34 14.54
C GLY A 184 -17.12 -13.52 13.28
#